data_4fae5ff49d52599b93383f8e10941c64
#
_entry.id   4fae5ff49d52599b93383f8e10941c64
#
_cell.length_a   1.000
_cell.length_b   1.000
_cell.length_c   1.000
_cell.angle_alpha   90.00
_cell.angle_beta   90.00
_cell.angle_gamma   90.00
#
_symmetry.space_group_name_H-M   'P 1'
#
loop_
_entity.id
_entity.type
_entity.pdbx_description
1 polymer ?
#
loop_
_entity_poly.entity_id
_entity_poly.type
_entity_poly.pdbx_seq_one_letter_code
_entity_poly.pdbx_strand_id
1 'polypeptide(L)'
;MIVGTGIDIAEVPRIRQSIERFGDRFLQRIYTAGEIRYCDSKANRVERYAARFAAKEAAMKALGTGWSRGVRWRDCEVTRLPGRRPTISFHGKAGEIAAKLGVKNSALSISHTAEQAIAQVILES
;
A
#
# COMPACT_ATOMS: atom_id res chain seq x y z
N MET A 1 -11.51 2.86 18.74
CA MET A 1 -12.64 3.03 17.80
C MET A 1 -12.15 3.00 16.36
N ILE A 2 -12.89 2.38 15.49
CA ILE A 2 -12.57 2.40 14.07
C ILE A 2 -12.85 3.79 13.51
N VAL A 3 -11.86 4.40 12.86
CA VAL A 3 -11.99 5.72 12.24
C VAL A 3 -11.98 5.66 10.72
N GLY A 4 -11.61 4.52 10.14
CA GLY A 4 -11.65 4.35 8.70
C GLY A 4 -11.38 2.92 8.30
N THR A 5 -11.97 2.50 7.19
CA THR A 5 -11.70 1.21 6.56
C THR A 5 -11.51 1.39 5.07
N GLY A 6 -10.68 0.56 4.48
CA GLY A 6 -10.47 0.57 3.04
C GLY A 6 -10.22 -0.84 2.54
N ILE A 7 -10.69 -1.10 1.33
CA ILE A 7 -10.45 -2.36 0.65
C ILE A 7 -10.17 -2.06 -0.81
N ASP A 8 -9.24 -2.81 -1.40
CA ASP A 8 -8.90 -2.64 -2.80
C ASP A 8 -8.47 -3.96 -3.42
N ILE A 9 -8.67 -4.07 -4.73
CA ILE A 9 -8.26 -5.22 -5.53
C ILE A 9 -7.36 -4.68 -6.64
N ALA A 10 -6.18 -5.29 -6.81
CA ALA A 10 -5.28 -4.96 -7.91
C ALA A 10 -5.15 -6.16 -8.84
N GLU A 11 -5.20 -5.90 -10.15
CA GLU A 11 -5.01 -6.92 -11.16
C GLU A 11 -3.51 -7.09 -11.42
N VAL A 12 -2.96 -8.27 -11.14
CA VAL A 12 -1.53 -8.54 -11.33
C VAL A 12 -1.07 -8.28 -12.77
N PRO A 13 -1.83 -8.69 -13.81
CA PRO A 13 -1.43 -8.38 -15.20
C PRO A 13 -1.30 -6.89 -15.48
N ARG A 14 -2.13 -6.05 -14.87
CA ARG A 14 -2.05 -4.60 -15.07
C ARG A 14 -0.81 -4.01 -14.43
N ILE A 15 -0.45 -4.50 -13.26
CA ILE A 15 0.79 -4.08 -12.60
C ILE A 15 2.00 -4.53 -13.43
N ARG A 16 1.96 -5.76 -13.95
CA ARG A 16 3.03 -6.27 -14.83
C ARG A 16 3.21 -5.37 -16.04
N GLN A 17 2.12 -4.99 -16.71
CA GLN A 17 2.17 -4.12 -17.88
C GLN A 17 2.77 -2.75 -17.52
N SER A 18 2.41 -2.19 -16.39
CA SER A 18 2.96 -0.91 -15.94
C SER A 18 4.46 -0.99 -15.69
N ILE A 19 4.91 -2.07 -15.06
CA ILE A 19 6.34 -2.29 -14.79
C ILE A 19 7.09 -2.48 -16.11
N GLU A 20 6.57 -3.28 -17.03
CA GLU A 20 7.21 -3.53 -18.33
C GLU A 20 7.27 -2.26 -19.18
N ARG A 21 6.23 -1.44 -19.14
CA ARG A 21 6.12 -0.25 -19.98
C ARG A 21 6.92 0.93 -19.43
N PHE A 22 6.89 1.16 -18.13
CA PHE A 22 7.46 2.35 -17.50
C PHE A 22 8.68 2.07 -16.61
N GLY A 23 8.91 0.82 -16.23
CA GLY A 23 10.07 0.42 -15.45
C GLY A 23 10.20 1.18 -14.14
N ASP A 24 11.42 1.67 -13.87
CA ASP A 24 11.73 2.36 -12.62
C ASP A 24 10.89 3.61 -12.38
N ARG A 25 10.42 4.27 -13.43
CA ARG A 25 9.57 5.46 -13.28
C ARG A 25 8.27 5.10 -12.57
N PHE A 26 7.65 3.97 -12.95
CA PHE A 26 6.45 3.49 -12.28
C PHE A 26 6.75 3.10 -10.83
N LEU A 27 7.80 2.30 -10.63
CA LEU A 27 8.14 1.80 -9.29
C LEU A 27 8.44 2.94 -8.32
N GLN A 28 9.25 3.90 -8.73
CA GLN A 28 9.65 5.00 -7.87
C GLN A 28 8.51 5.98 -7.57
N ARG A 29 7.54 6.07 -8.47
CA ARG A 29 6.37 6.92 -8.26
C ARG A 29 5.44 6.32 -7.19
N ILE A 30 5.30 5.01 -7.18
CA ILE A 30 4.31 4.32 -6.34
C ILE A 30 4.93 3.83 -5.02
N TYR A 31 6.13 3.26 -5.08
CA TYR A 31 6.70 2.51 -3.95
C TYR A 31 7.89 3.22 -3.33
N THR A 32 8.07 3.00 -2.02
CA THR A 32 9.28 3.46 -1.33
C THR A 32 10.45 2.55 -1.66
N ALA A 33 11.67 3.01 -1.36
CA ALA A 33 12.88 2.19 -1.56
C ALA A 33 12.81 0.87 -0.79
N GLY A 34 12.25 0.89 0.42
CA GLY A 34 12.07 -0.32 1.23
C GLY A 34 11.11 -1.32 0.60
N GLU A 35 10.00 -0.83 0.05
CA GLU A 35 9.03 -1.66 -0.66
C GLU A 35 9.65 -2.29 -1.91
N ILE A 36 10.41 -1.52 -2.65
CA ILE A 36 11.09 -2.00 -3.87
C ILE A 36 12.09 -3.11 -3.52
N ARG A 37 12.93 -2.88 -2.49
CA ARG A 37 13.90 -3.90 -2.05
C ARG A 37 13.20 -5.21 -1.67
N TYR A 38 12.12 -5.11 -0.90
CA TYR A 38 11.37 -6.29 -0.48
C TYR A 38 10.81 -7.05 -1.67
N CYS A 39 10.11 -6.37 -2.57
CA CYS A 39 9.46 -7.02 -3.72
C CYS A 39 10.49 -7.63 -4.66
N ASP A 40 11.57 -6.92 -4.94
CA ASP A 40 12.61 -7.40 -5.84
C ASP A 40 13.36 -8.61 -5.28
N SER A 41 13.34 -8.81 -3.97
CA SER A 41 13.97 -9.97 -3.33
C SER A 41 13.17 -11.27 -3.49
N LYS A 42 11.96 -11.21 -4.02
CA LYS A 42 11.06 -12.35 -4.14
C LYS A 42 10.96 -12.85 -5.57
N ALA A 43 10.84 -14.17 -5.73
CA ALA A 43 10.68 -14.78 -7.05
C ALA A 43 9.39 -14.31 -7.74
N ASN A 44 8.31 -14.14 -6.98
CA ASN A 44 7.03 -13.65 -7.49
C ASN A 44 6.89 -12.13 -7.28
N ARG A 45 7.90 -11.38 -7.74
CA ARG A 45 8.00 -9.94 -7.46
C ARG A 45 6.78 -9.15 -7.95
N VAL A 46 6.24 -9.46 -9.11
CA VAL A 46 5.10 -8.72 -9.67
C VAL A 46 3.86 -8.89 -8.80
N GLU A 47 3.60 -10.12 -8.32
CA GLU A 47 2.50 -10.37 -7.38
C GLU A 47 2.70 -9.57 -6.08
N ARG A 48 3.93 -9.46 -5.62
CA ARG A 48 4.26 -8.69 -4.41
C ARG A 48 4.03 -7.20 -4.63
N TYR A 49 4.39 -6.67 -5.79
CA TYR A 49 4.10 -5.28 -6.13
C TYR A 49 2.60 -5.04 -6.21
N ALA A 50 1.84 -5.95 -6.81
CA ALA A 50 0.39 -5.84 -6.87
C ALA A 50 -0.24 -5.85 -5.48
N ALA A 51 0.24 -6.70 -4.59
CA ALA A 51 -0.23 -6.78 -3.21
C ALA A 51 0.00 -5.46 -2.47
N ARG A 52 1.18 -4.87 -2.63
CA ARG A 52 1.49 -3.59 -2.01
C ARG A 52 0.71 -2.44 -2.63
N PHE A 53 0.49 -2.48 -3.94
CA PHE A 53 -0.34 -1.49 -4.62
C PHE A 53 -1.76 -1.49 -4.02
N ALA A 54 -2.37 -2.66 -3.89
CA ALA A 54 -3.70 -2.81 -3.29
C ALA A 54 -3.71 -2.28 -1.85
N ALA A 55 -2.68 -2.59 -1.06
CA ALA A 55 -2.57 -2.14 0.32
C ALA A 55 -2.49 -0.62 0.41
N LYS A 56 -1.73 0.03 -0.47
CA LYS A 56 -1.58 1.49 -0.49
C LYS A 56 -2.90 2.16 -0.88
N GLU A 57 -3.60 1.62 -1.87
CA GLU A 57 -4.92 2.15 -2.24
C GLU A 57 -5.94 1.95 -1.12
N ALA A 58 -5.94 0.78 -0.49
CA ALA A 58 -6.83 0.52 0.64
C ALA A 58 -6.55 1.49 1.79
N ALA A 59 -5.28 1.80 2.05
CA ALA A 59 -4.89 2.76 3.07
C ALA A 59 -5.40 4.16 2.76
N MET A 60 -5.29 4.60 1.52
CA MET A 60 -5.81 5.91 1.10
C MET A 60 -7.32 5.98 1.19
N LYS A 61 -8.01 4.89 0.87
CA LYS A 61 -9.47 4.80 1.07
C LYS A 61 -9.83 4.88 2.54
N ALA A 62 -9.05 4.21 3.40
CA ALA A 62 -9.28 4.24 4.84
C ALA A 62 -9.11 5.64 5.43
N LEU A 63 -8.17 6.44 4.89
CA LEU A 63 -8.02 7.85 5.26
C LEU A 63 -9.14 8.73 4.71
N GLY A 64 -9.90 8.23 3.74
CA GLY A 64 -10.97 8.98 3.11
C GLY A 64 -10.51 9.98 2.05
N THR A 65 -9.25 9.89 1.60
CA THR A 65 -8.68 10.86 0.67
C THR A 65 -8.57 10.33 -0.76
N GLY A 66 -8.50 8.99 -0.94
CA GLY A 66 -7.96 8.46 -2.17
C GLY A 66 -6.56 9.05 -2.36
N TRP A 67 -6.19 9.36 -3.58
CA TRP A 67 -4.92 10.03 -3.87
C TRP A 67 -5.12 11.52 -4.14
N SER A 68 -6.16 12.11 -3.55
CA SER A 68 -6.41 13.55 -3.56
C SER A 68 -5.84 14.20 -2.29
N ARG A 69 -6.04 15.51 -2.13
CA ARG A 69 -5.65 16.29 -0.95
C ARG A 69 -4.14 16.28 -0.67
N GLY A 70 -3.33 16.10 -1.72
CA GLY A 70 -1.88 16.13 -1.60
C GLY A 70 -1.25 14.83 -1.12
N VAL A 71 -2.03 13.78 -0.94
CA VAL A 71 -1.52 12.46 -0.54
C VAL A 71 -0.87 11.79 -1.75
N ARG A 72 0.36 11.31 -1.57
CA ARG A 72 1.11 10.58 -2.60
C ARG A 72 1.12 9.10 -2.27
N TRP A 73 1.33 8.27 -3.31
CA TRP A 73 1.45 6.82 -3.13
C TRP A 73 2.50 6.44 -2.09
N ARG A 74 3.67 7.10 -2.14
CA ARG A 74 4.79 6.81 -1.24
C ARG A 74 4.54 7.26 0.20
N ASP A 75 3.52 8.06 0.43
CA ASP A 75 3.15 8.50 1.78
C ASP A 75 2.49 7.37 2.58
N CYS A 76 1.96 6.36 1.90
CA CYS A 76 1.38 5.17 2.54
C CYS A 76 2.34 4.00 2.30
N GLU A 77 3.13 3.68 3.28
CA GLU A 77 4.18 2.65 3.14
C GLU A 77 3.81 1.35 3.82
N VAL A 78 3.93 0.25 3.10
CA VAL A 78 3.81 -1.09 3.67
C VAL A 78 5.16 -1.48 4.25
N THR A 79 5.20 -1.74 5.55
CA THR A 79 6.41 -2.16 6.24
C THR A 79 6.17 -3.50 6.91
N ARG A 80 7.24 -4.29 7.06
CA ARG A 80 7.14 -5.60 7.69
C ARG A 80 8.44 -5.89 8.42
N LEU A 81 8.33 -6.10 9.73
CA LEU A 81 9.44 -6.62 10.51
C LEU A 81 9.51 -8.14 10.33
N PRO A 82 10.72 -8.74 10.40
CA PRO A 82 10.86 -10.19 10.24
C PRO A 82 9.94 -10.94 11.21
N GLY A 83 9.21 -11.93 10.67
CA GLY A 83 8.30 -12.77 11.45
C GLY A 83 7.02 -12.08 11.92
N ARG A 84 6.76 -10.85 11.48
CA ARG A 84 5.56 -10.10 11.87
C ARG A 84 4.66 -9.84 10.69
N ARG A 85 3.42 -9.42 10.99
CA ARG A 85 2.46 -9.01 9.97
C ARG A 85 2.92 -7.73 9.30
N PRO A 86 2.59 -7.52 8.02
CA PRO A 86 2.79 -6.22 7.41
C PRO A 86 1.89 -5.18 8.07
N THR A 87 2.36 -3.94 8.11
CA THR A 87 1.62 -2.80 8.64
C THR A 87 1.72 -1.64 7.68
N ILE A 88 0.87 -0.63 7.86
CA ILE A 88 0.94 0.61 7.09
C ILE A 88 1.54 1.70 7.97
N SER A 89 2.54 2.38 7.43
CA SER A 89 3.09 3.61 8.02
C SER A 89 2.71 4.79 7.13
N PHE A 90 2.26 5.87 7.75
CA PHE A 90 1.87 7.08 7.02
C PHE A 90 2.94 8.15 7.16
N HIS A 91 3.29 8.76 6.03
CA HIS A 91 4.31 9.81 5.95
C HIS A 91 3.73 11.04 5.28
N GLY A 92 4.43 12.17 5.37
CA GLY A 92 4.08 13.39 4.68
C GLY A 92 2.63 13.82 4.93
N LYS A 93 1.93 14.16 3.87
CA LYS A 93 0.54 14.63 3.97
C LYS A 93 -0.40 13.56 4.51
N ALA A 94 -0.19 12.30 4.13
CA ALA A 94 -0.99 11.19 4.68
C ALA A 94 -0.81 11.09 6.19
N GLY A 95 0.41 11.29 6.69
CA GLY A 95 0.69 11.30 8.13
C GLY A 95 -0.03 12.42 8.85
N GLU A 96 -0.08 13.61 8.26
CA GLU A 96 -0.81 14.75 8.84
C GLU A 96 -2.30 14.46 8.93
N ILE A 97 -2.88 13.87 7.88
CA ILE A 97 -4.30 13.54 7.85
C ILE A 97 -4.61 12.44 8.87
N ALA A 98 -3.78 11.41 8.94
CA ALA A 98 -3.94 10.34 9.92
C ALA A 98 -3.91 10.89 11.35
N ALA A 99 -3.00 11.81 11.64
CA ALA A 99 -2.92 12.45 12.95
C ALA A 99 -4.20 13.24 13.29
N LYS A 100 -4.72 13.98 12.32
CA LYS A 100 -5.97 14.73 12.52
C LYS A 100 -7.18 13.83 12.76
N LEU A 101 -7.19 12.66 12.14
CA LEU A 101 -8.25 11.67 12.36
C LEU A 101 -8.09 10.93 13.69
N GLY A 102 -6.97 11.11 14.37
CA GLY A 102 -6.70 10.43 15.64
C GLY A 102 -6.27 8.98 15.46
N VAL A 103 -5.71 8.62 14.31
CA VAL A 103 -5.25 7.25 14.05
C VAL A 103 -4.07 6.93 14.95
N LYS A 104 -4.20 5.86 15.74
CA LYS A 104 -3.13 5.34 16.61
C LYS A 104 -2.64 3.97 16.17
N ASN A 105 -3.52 3.19 15.55
CA ASN A 105 -3.20 1.84 15.10
C ASN A 105 -3.76 1.59 13.71
N SER A 106 -3.08 0.74 12.95
CA SER A 106 -3.59 0.25 11.68
C SER A 106 -3.49 -1.27 11.65
N ALA A 107 -4.48 -1.91 11.03
CA ALA A 107 -4.46 -3.33 10.75
C ALA A 107 -4.52 -3.52 9.25
N LEU A 108 -3.66 -4.38 8.73
CA LEU A 108 -3.56 -4.66 7.29
C LEU A 108 -3.66 -6.16 7.07
N SER A 109 -4.53 -6.57 6.15
CA SER A 109 -4.61 -7.93 5.66
C SER A 109 -4.45 -7.92 4.15
N ILE A 110 -3.63 -8.83 3.65
CA ILE A 110 -3.35 -8.96 2.21
C ILE A 110 -3.50 -10.43 1.84
N SER A 111 -4.13 -10.68 0.68
CA SER A 111 -4.16 -12.00 0.06
C SER A 111 -3.95 -11.84 -1.43
N HIS A 112 -3.26 -12.79 -2.07
CA HIS A 112 -3.04 -12.70 -3.50
C HIS A 112 -2.96 -14.07 -4.16
N THR A 113 -3.30 -14.07 -5.43
CA THR A 113 -3.11 -15.19 -6.35
C THR A 113 -2.16 -14.73 -7.46
N ALA A 114 -1.94 -15.56 -8.46
CA ALA A 114 -1.15 -15.17 -9.64
C ALA A 114 -1.82 -14.04 -10.43
N GLU A 115 -3.14 -13.83 -10.27
CA GLU A 115 -3.90 -12.90 -11.08
C GLU A 115 -4.39 -11.67 -10.33
N GLN A 116 -4.65 -11.77 -9.03
CA GLN A 116 -5.22 -10.69 -8.25
C GLN A 116 -4.58 -10.57 -6.88
N ALA A 117 -4.56 -9.35 -6.37
CA ALA A 117 -4.21 -9.08 -4.98
C ALA A 117 -5.34 -8.28 -4.35
N ILE A 118 -5.68 -8.61 -3.12
CA ILE A 118 -6.69 -7.89 -2.35
C ILE A 118 -6.07 -7.44 -1.03
N ALA A 119 -6.42 -6.24 -0.60
CA ALA A 119 -5.94 -5.72 0.68
C ALA A 119 -7.09 -5.03 1.42
N GLN A 120 -7.06 -5.14 2.74
CA GLN A 120 -7.99 -4.45 3.62
C GLN A 120 -7.19 -3.71 4.68
N VAL A 121 -7.54 -2.47 4.93
CA VAL A 121 -6.92 -1.64 5.97
C VAL A 121 -8.01 -1.16 6.92
N ILE A 122 -7.74 -1.28 8.21
CA ILE A 122 -8.61 -0.76 9.27
C ILE A 122 -7.76 0.18 10.10
N LEU A 123 -8.25 1.41 10.27
CA LEU A 123 -7.58 2.43 11.08
C LEU A 123 -8.36 2.63 12.37
N GLU A 124 -7.63 2.68 13.48
CA GLU A 124 -8.21 2.82 14.81
C GLU A 124 -7.61 3.98 15.57
N SER A 125 -8.47 4.64 16.32
CA SER A 125 -8.03 5.68 17.25
C SER A 125 -7.60 5.12 18.59
#